data_7f04e16c73377562e6f0e3554fff31c0
#
_entry.id   7f04e16c73377562e6f0e3554fff31c0
#
_cell.length_a   1.000
_cell.length_b   1.000
_cell.length_c   1.000
_cell.angle_alpha   90.00
_cell.angle_beta   90.00
_cell.angle_gamma   90.00
#
_symmetry.space_group_name_H-M   'P 1'
#
loop_
_entity.id
_entity.type
_entity.pdbx_description
1 polymer ?
#
loop_
_entity_poly.entity_id
_entity_poly.type
_entity_poly.pdbx_seq_one_letter_code
_entity_poly.pdbx_strand_id
1 'polypeptide(L)'
;MRYFLKNRKNKNTFENDNLSSQRKGFTLIEMLVAVGLFSVVMLVSVSAILSIIGNNRKAQGINNVVNNLNFAIESMVRDMKTGYLYQCSGTFPISKDAPNLCADSANPKSAIEFFSTLTGTPTPVQYRFVPPSSSGSVYVPGHIVKRTGTTGGDVDLTSKTDVDIQSVEMYINSPQPGSGAQPGIFLVIRGKANILENEVTEFGLQTFISQRILNL
;
A
#
# COMPACT_ATOMS: atom_id res chain seq x y z
N MET A 1 12.07 105.11 -6.00
CA MET A 1 10.85 104.44 -5.48
C MET A 1 11.34 103.35 -4.52
N ARG A 2 11.20 103.55 -3.22
CA ARG A 2 11.68 102.68 -2.16
C ARG A 2 10.49 101.79 -1.76
N TYR A 3 10.67 100.45 -1.85
CA TYR A 3 9.73 99.51 -1.26
C TYR A 3 10.33 98.87 -0.02
N PHE A 4 9.68 99.08 1.09
CA PHE A 4 9.98 98.54 2.41
C PHE A 4 9.58 97.06 2.43
N LEU A 5 10.58 96.18 2.68
CA LEU A 5 10.28 94.79 2.99
C LEU A 5 10.11 94.62 4.49
N LYS A 6 8.92 94.35 4.91
CA LYS A 6 8.52 94.10 6.28
C LYS A 6 8.86 92.61 6.63
N ASN A 7 9.91 92.50 7.44
CA ASN A 7 10.40 91.24 7.96
C ASN A 7 9.40 90.69 9.00
N ARG A 8 8.65 89.64 8.66
CA ARG A 8 7.75 88.93 9.56
C ARG A 8 8.51 87.81 10.20
N LYS A 9 8.99 87.92 11.41
CA LYS A 9 9.55 86.85 12.26
C LYS A 9 8.38 85.88 12.60
N ASN A 10 8.40 84.73 11.99
CA ASN A 10 7.50 83.62 12.35
C ASN A 10 8.19 82.88 13.51
N LYS A 11 7.68 83.07 14.72
CA LYS A 11 8.06 82.22 15.89
C LYS A 11 7.29 80.93 15.80
N ASN A 12 7.90 79.91 15.18
CA ASN A 12 7.44 78.57 15.34
C ASN A 12 7.82 78.10 16.75
N THR A 13 6.87 78.15 17.65
CA THR A 13 6.93 77.48 18.93
C THR A 13 6.72 75.99 18.65
N PHE A 14 7.80 75.24 18.63
CA PHE A 14 7.69 73.79 18.66
C PHE A 14 7.22 73.44 20.08
N GLU A 15 5.94 73.22 20.22
CA GLU A 15 5.33 72.60 21.38
C GLU A 15 5.79 71.14 21.39
N ASN A 16 6.80 70.85 22.20
CA ASN A 16 7.20 69.49 22.48
C ASN A 16 6.10 68.81 23.29
N ASP A 17 5.14 68.23 22.60
CA ASP A 17 4.25 67.25 23.19
C ASP A 17 5.11 66.05 23.61
N ASN A 18 5.64 66.09 24.80
CA ASN A 18 6.16 64.95 25.51
C ASN A 18 4.99 64.02 25.81
N LEU A 19 4.58 63.24 24.78
CA LEU A 19 3.79 62.05 24.95
C LEU A 19 4.63 61.07 25.75
N SER A 20 4.63 61.25 27.06
CA SER A 20 5.13 60.22 27.99
C SER A 20 4.17 59.04 27.83
N SER A 21 4.50 58.16 26.87
CA SER A 21 3.89 56.83 26.75
C SER A 21 4.11 56.14 28.09
N GLN A 22 3.08 56.19 28.93
CA GLN A 22 3.07 55.42 30.17
C GLN A 22 3.14 53.95 29.79
N ARG A 23 4.30 53.36 29.85
CA ARG A 23 4.51 51.92 29.71
C ARG A 23 3.85 51.27 30.93
N LYS A 24 2.60 50.83 30.70
CA LYS A 24 1.87 50.00 31.69
C LYS A 24 2.59 48.64 31.75
N GLY A 25 3.18 48.35 32.90
CA GLY A 25 3.75 47.04 33.16
C GLY A 25 2.63 46.00 33.36
N PHE A 26 2.91 44.76 33.02
CA PHE A 26 1.99 43.67 33.27
C PHE A 26 1.81 43.42 34.76
N THR A 27 0.61 43.11 35.18
CA THR A 27 0.34 42.71 36.56
C THR A 27 0.75 41.25 36.77
N LEU A 28 1.10 40.88 37.99
CA LEU A 28 1.49 39.52 38.36
C LEU A 28 0.38 38.53 38.02
N ILE A 29 -0.88 38.89 38.24
CA ILE A 29 -2.05 38.06 37.95
C ILE A 29 -2.23 37.84 36.43
N GLU A 30 -1.97 38.86 35.62
CA GLU A 30 -2.08 38.78 34.16
C GLU A 30 -1.05 37.81 33.57
N MET A 31 0.19 37.86 34.09
CA MET A 31 1.24 36.91 33.71
C MET A 31 0.89 35.47 34.11
N LEU A 32 0.31 35.29 35.29
CA LEU A 32 -0.09 33.96 35.80
C LEU A 32 -1.21 33.37 34.94
N VAL A 33 -2.21 34.17 34.60
CA VAL A 33 -3.31 33.76 33.70
C VAL A 33 -2.78 33.47 32.30
N ALA A 34 -1.92 34.31 31.75
CA ALA A 34 -1.32 34.11 30.41
C ALA A 34 -0.53 32.80 30.33
N VAL A 35 0.33 32.49 31.33
CA VAL A 35 1.07 31.22 31.39
C VAL A 35 0.15 30.04 31.55
N GLY A 36 -0.93 30.16 32.35
CA GLY A 36 -1.94 29.11 32.51
C GLY A 36 -2.64 28.79 31.19
N LEU A 37 -3.14 29.80 30.48
CA LEU A 37 -3.78 29.63 29.17
C LEU A 37 -2.80 29.08 28.12
N PHE A 38 -1.58 29.60 28.10
CA PHE A 38 -0.55 29.11 27.18
C PHE A 38 -0.25 27.62 27.41
N SER A 39 -0.15 27.18 28.67
CA SER A 39 0.08 25.79 29.01
C SER A 39 -1.03 24.86 28.50
N VAL A 40 -2.30 25.26 28.63
CA VAL A 40 -3.45 24.51 28.12
C VAL A 40 -3.39 24.40 26.59
N VAL A 41 -3.15 25.51 25.90
CA VAL A 41 -3.03 25.52 24.42
C VAL A 41 -1.88 24.63 23.95
N MET A 42 -0.74 24.67 24.64
CA MET A 42 0.41 23.81 24.31
C MET A 42 0.09 22.32 24.47
N LEU A 43 -0.58 21.93 25.55
CA LEU A 43 -0.99 20.51 25.76
C LEU A 43 -1.92 20.01 24.66
N VAL A 44 -2.90 20.81 24.26
CA VAL A 44 -3.82 20.46 23.17
C VAL A 44 -3.07 20.36 21.84
N SER A 45 -2.17 21.32 21.57
CA SER A 45 -1.38 21.33 20.33
C SER A 45 -0.47 20.11 20.20
N VAL A 46 0.21 19.71 21.27
CA VAL A 46 1.08 18.52 21.28
C VAL A 46 0.25 17.25 21.01
N SER A 47 -0.89 17.14 21.66
CA SER A 47 -1.80 15.99 21.45
C SER A 47 -2.27 15.86 19.99
N ALA A 48 -2.60 17.00 19.35
CA ALA A 48 -2.99 17.04 17.94
C ALA A 48 -1.85 16.59 17.02
N ILE A 49 -0.62 17.06 17.26
CA ILE A 49 0.56 16.69 16.48
C ILE A 49 0.85 15.19 16.60
N LEU A 50 0.79 14.62 17.80
CA LEU A 50 1.00 13.19 18.01
C LEU A 50 -0.03 12.33 17.27
N SER A 51 -1.29 12.76 17.28
CA SER A 51 -2.36 12.10 16.52
C SER A 51 -2.10 12.11 15.00
N ILE A 52 -1.65 13.24 14.45
CA ILE A 52 -1.31 13.37 13.02
C ILE A 52 -0.14 12.44 12.66
N ILE A 53 0.90 12.37 13.51
CA ILE A 53 2.05 11.48 13.27
C ILE A 53 1.61 10.02 13.27
N GLY A 54 0.75 9.61 14.21
CA GLY A 54 0.19 8.26 14.27
C GLY A 54 -0.58 7.90 12.99
N ASN A 55 -1.46 8.78 12.55
CA ASN A 55 -2.24 8.59 11.32
C ASN A 55 -1.36 8.52 10.07
N ASN A 56 -0.31 9.35 9.98
CA ASN A 56 0.64 9.30 8.87
C ASN A 56 1.40 7.97 8.80
N ARG A 57 1.86 7.44 9.92
CA ARG A 57 2.52 6.13 9.97
C ARG A 57 1.58 5.02 9.50
N LYS A 58 0.32 5.06 9.93
CA LYS A 58 -0.71 4.11 9.48
C LYS A 58 -0.94 4.20 7.97
N ALA A 59 -1.08 5.41 7.43
CA ALA A 59 -1.24 5.61 5.99
C ALA A 59 -0.04 5.10 5.19
N GLN A 60 1.18 5.31 5.65
CA GLN A 60 2.39 4.79 5.00
C GLN A 60 2.43 3.26 5.03
N GLY A 61 2.08 2.64 6.17
CA GLY A 61 1.97 1.19 6.27
C GLY A 61 0.97 0.60 5.28
N ILE A 62 -0.23 1.19 5.18
CA ILE A 62 -1.24 0.77 4.19
C ILE A 62 -0.72 0.91 2.76
N ASN A 63 -0.05 2.02 2.43
CA ASN A 63 0.53 2.22 1.09
C ASN A 63 1.58 1.16 0.75
N ASN A 64 2.44 0.79 1.70
CA ASN A 64 3.42 -0.27 1.49
C ASN A 64 2.76 -1.62 1.19
N VAL A 65 1.72 -1.96 1.94
CA VAL A 65 0.94 -3.19 1.73
C VAL A 65 0.26 -3.18 0.35
N VAL A 66 -0.41 -2.08 0.00
CA VAL A 66 -1.08 -1.94 -1.30
C VAL A 66 -0.09 -2.05 -2.45
N ASN A 67 1.07 -1.41 -2.35
CA ASN A 67 2.11 -1.48 -3.37
C ASN A 67 2.68 -2.91 -3.51
N ASN A 68 2.92 -3.60 -2.40
CA ASN A 68 3.40 -4.98 -2.39
C ASN A 68 2.40 -5.93 -3.05
N LEU A 69 1.12 -5.82 -2.69
CA LEU A 69 0.05 -6.63 -3.27
C LEU A 69 -0.18 -6.31 -4.75
N ASN A 70 -0.16 -5.04 -5.13
CA ASN A 70 -0.32 -4.63 -6.52
C ASN A 70 0.81 -5.20 -7.39
N PHE A 71 2.06 -5.14 -6.92
CA PHE A 71 3.19 -5.73 -7.62
C PHE A 71 3.01 -7.23 -7.82
N ALA A 72 2.62 -7.96 -6.76
CA ALA A 72 2.39 -9.39 -6.83
C ALA A 72 1.28 -9.74 -7.83
N ILE A 73 0.15 -9.03 -7.74
CA ILE A 73 -1.00 -9.26 -8.62
C ILE A 73 -0.67 -8.90 -10.07
N GLU A 74 -0.02 -7.77 -10.31
CA GLU A 74 0.36 -7.37 -11.68
C GLU A 74 1.29 -8.40 -12.31
N SER A 75 2.26 -8.92 -11.55
CA SER A 75 3.14 -10.00 -12.01
C SER A 75 2.32 -11.26 -12.36
N MET A 76 1.42 -11.68 -11.47
CA MET A 76 0.54 -12.84 -11.71
C MET A 76 -0.35 -12.63 -12.94
N VAL A 77 -1.03 -11.48 -13.02
CA VAL A 77 -1.95 -11.14 -14.12
C VAL A 77 -1.23 -11.12 -15.46
N ARG A 78 -0.04 -10.52 -15.52
CA ARG A 78 0.75 -10.45 -16.75
C ARG A 78 1.16 -11.83 -17.25
N ASP A 79 1.67 -12.66 -16.35
CA ASP A 79 2.13 -14.00 -16.71
C ASP A 79 0.94 -14.91 -17.08
N MET A 80 -0.15 -14.83 -16.30
CA MET A 80 -1.36 -15.62 -16.56
C MET A 80 -2.07 -15.22 -17.85
N LYS A 81 -2.07 -13.93 -18.25
CA LYS A 81 -2.66 -13.50 -19.53
C LYS A 81 -1.97 -14.09 -20.76
N THR A 82 -0.68 -14.35 -20.65
CA THR A 82 0.14 -14.90 -21.74
C THR A 82 0.43 -16.39 -21.58
N GLY A 83 -0.02 -16.97 -20.47
CA GLY A 83 0.13 -18.41 -20.20
C GLY A 83 -0.86 -19.27 -20.99
N TYR A 84 -0.55 -20.55 -21.11
CA TYR A 84 -1.41 -21.56 -21.70
C TYR A 84 -1.25 -22.92 -20.99
N LEU A 85 -2.13 -23.87 -21.21
CA LEU A 85 -2.16 -25.19 -20.56
C LEU A 85 -2.20 -25.07 -19.04
N TYR A 86 -3.23 -24.40 -18.52
CA TYR A 86 -3.40 -24.23 -17.08
C TYR A 86 -3.69 -25.57 -16.40
N GLN A 87 -2.97 -25.84 -15.32
CA GLN A 87 -3.11 -27.00 -14.48
C GLN A 87 -3.20 -26.60 -13.02
N CYS A 88 -3.84 -27.41 -12.21
CA CYS A 88 -4.03 -27.18 -10.78
C CYS A 88 -3.70 -28.45 -9.97
N SER A 89 -2.74 -29.22 -10.44
CA SER A 89 -2.39 -30.50 -9.83
C SER A 89 -1.52 -30.37 -8.57
N GLY A 90 -0.91 -29.20 -8.37
CA GLY A 90 0.11 -29.02 -7.34
C GLY A 90 1.42 -29.76 -7.65
N THR A 91 1.49 -30.46 -8.78
CA THR A 91 2.69 -31.19 -9.23
C THR A 91 3.51 -30.30 -10.18
N PHE A 92 4.77 -30.05 -9.83
CA PHE A 92 5.64 -29.22 -10.66
C PHE A 92 6.96 -29.94 -10.92
N PRO A 93 7.50 -29.95 -12.13
CA PRO A 93 7.00 -29.28 -13.35
C PRO A 93 5.83 -29.99 -14.00
N ILE A 94 5.01 -29.21 -14.70
CA ILE A 94 3.81 -29.70 -15.42
C ILE A 94 4.23 -30.48 -16.69
N SER A 95 3.41 -31.46 -17.06
CA SER A 95 3.54 -32.17 -18.33
C SER A 95 2.72 -31.47 -19.43
N LYS A 96 3.31 -31.35 -20.63
CA LYS A 96 2.57 -30.82 -21.79
C LYS A 96 1.42 -31.76 -22.27
N ASP A 97 1.54 -33.02 -21.90
CA ASP A 97 0.59 -34.05 -22.30
C ASP A 97 -0.48 -34.33 -21.23
N ALA A 98 -0.41 -33.61 -20.10
CA ALA A 98 -1.39 -33.78 -19.03
C ALA A 98 -2.69 -33.04 -19.39
N PRO A 99 -3.88 -33.67 -19.18
CA PRO A 99 -5.14 -32.97 -19.34
C PRO A 99 -5.27 -31.82 -18.37
N ASN A 100 -6.03 -30.77 -18.74
CA ASN A 100 -6.36 -29.65 -17.87
C ASN A 100 -7.05 -30.15 -16.59
N LEU A 101 -6.31 -30.23 -15.49
CA LEU A 101 -6.81 -30.72 -14.19
C LEU A 101 -7.51 -29.63 -13.36
N CYS A 102 -7.75 -28.46 -13.95
CA CYS A 102 -8.48 -27.34 -13.32
C CYS A 102 -10.00 -27.40 -13.57
N ALA A 103 -10.53 -28.51 -14.03
CA ALA A 103 -11.92 -28.61 -14.48
C ALA A 103 -12.98 -28.43 -13.38
N ASP A 104 -12.59 -28.42 -12.11
CA ASP A 104 -13.50 -28.18 -11.00
C ASP A 104 -13.49 -26.74 -10.59
N SER A 105 -14.31 -25.92 -11.26
CA SER A 105 -14.50 -24.50 -10.93
C SER A 105 -15.22 -24.26 -9.60
N ALA A 106 -15.80 -25.32 -8.99
CA ALA A 106 -16.49 -25.20 -7.71
C ALA A 106 -15.53 -25.21 -6.51
N ASN A 107 -14.34 -25.82 -6.67
CA ASN A 107 -13.37 -25.93 -5.58
C ASN A 107 -12.16 -25.02 -5.83
N PRO A 108 -11.94 -24.01 -4.97
CA PRO A 108 -10.80 -23.11 -5.11
C PRO A 108 -9.48 -23.85 -4.95
N LYS A 109 -8.49 -23.47 -5.72
CA LYS A 109 -7.14 -24.01 -5.66
C LYS A 109 -6.18 -23.00 -5.04
N SER A 110 -5.19 -23.50 -4.34
CA SER A 110 -4.12 -22.68 -3.74
C SER A 110 -2.86 -22.58 -4.60
N ALA A 111 -2.83 -23.30 -5.72
CA ALA A 111 -1.75 -23.28 -6.69
C ALA A 111 -2.29 -23.35 -8.11
N ILE A 112 -1.58 -22.71 -9.03
CA ILE A 112 -1.83 -22.76 -10.46
C ILE A 112 -0.51 -22.90 -11.20
N GLU A 113 -0.50 -23.79 -12.17
CA GLU A 113 0.62 -24.05 -13.06
C GLU A 113 0.21 -23.79 -14.50
N PHE A 114 1.14 -23.28 -15.31
CA PHE A 114 0.95 -23.03 -16.73
C PHE A 114 2.28 -22.89 -17.47
N PHE A 115 2.27 -22.94 -18.78
CA PHE A 115 3.43 -22.58 -19.60
C PHE A 115 3.38 -21.10 -19.98
N SER A 116 4.48 -20.41 -19.79
CA SER A 116 4.68 -19.03 -20.25
C SER A 116 5.57 -19.02 -21.48
N THR A 117 5.24 -18.15 -22.44
CA THR A 117 6.06 -17.91 -23.66
C THR A 117 6.78 -16.57 -23.63
N LEU A 118 6.75 -15.84 -22.52
CA LEU A 118 7.37 -14.51 -22.40
C LEU A 118 8.87 -14.49 -22.69
N THR A 119 9.55 -15.61 -22.47
CA THR A 119 10.99 -15.78 -22.75
C THR A 119 11.29 -16.35 -24.13
N GLY A 120 10.28 -16.49 -24.99
CA GLY A 120 10.42 -17.08 -26.33
C GLY A 120 10.42 -18.61 -26.36
N THR A 121 10.71 -19.28 -25.25
CA THR A 121 10.61 -20.73 -25.10
C THR A 121 9.54 -21.08 -24.07
N PRO A 122 8.71 -22.12 -24.30
CA PRO A 122 7.74 -22.55 -23.32
C PRO A 122 8.38 -22.93 -21.99
N THR A 123 8.16 -22.09 -20.98
CA THR A 123 8.74 -22.28 -19.66
C THR A 123 7.62 -22.53 -18.66
N PRO A 124 7.67 -23.61 -17.85
CA PRO A 124 6.67 -23.87 -16.82
C PRO A 124 6.79 -22.83 -15.70
N VAL A 125 5.65 -22.31 -15.28
CA VAL A 125 5.51 -21.32 -14.19
C VAL A 125 4.47 -21.84 -13.21
N GLN A 126 4.77 -21.75 -11.93
CA GLN A 126 3.84 -22.05 -10.85
C GLN A 126 3.69 -20.83 -9.95
N TYR A 127 2.45 -20.49 -9.61
CA TYR A 127 2.11 -19.62 -8.50
C TYR A 127 1.45 -20.46 -7.41
N ARG A 128 1.95 -20.34 -6.19
CA ARG A 128 1.50 -21.13 -5.07
C ARG A 128 1.37 -20.29 -3.81
N PHE A 129 0.30 -20.48 -3.10
CA PHE A 129 0.13 -19.96 -1.75
C PHE A 129 0.82 -20.89 -0.75
N VAL A 130 1.64 -20.32 0.10
CA VAL A 130 2.24 -20.97 1.26
C VAL A 130 1.48 -20.48 2.49
N PRO A 131 0.69 -21.32 3.15
CA PRO A 131 -0.10 -20.91 4.29
C PRO A 131 0.76 -20.48 5.46
N PRO A 132 0.25 -19.65 6.36
CA PRO A 132 0.97 -19.29 7.58
C PRO A 132 1.26 -20.54 8.40
N SER A 133 2.42 -20.57 9.00
CA SER A 133 2.87 -21.73 9.79
C SER A 133 3.61 -21.27 11.05
N SER A 134 3.55 -22.09 12.09
CA SER A 134 4.31 -21.89 13.34
C SER A 134 5.18 -23.09 13.60
N SER A 135 6.48 -22.85 13.79
CA SER A 135 7.43 -23.88 14.20
C SER A 135 8.10 -23.43 15.50
N GLY A 136 7.66 -24.01 16.62
CA GLY A 136 8.09 -23.55 17.94
C GLY A 136 7.65 -22.09 18.19
N SER A 137 8.62 -21.23 18.48
CA SER A 137 8.39 -19.79 18.74
C SER A 137 8.43 -18.92 17.49
N VAL A 138 8.69 -19.49 16.31
CA VAL A 138 8.81 -18.72 15.06
C VAL A 138 7.52 -18.84 14.28
N TYR A 139 6.86 -17.69 14.06
CA TYR A 139 5.71 -17.56 13.17
C TYR A 139 6.19 -17.13 11.78
N VAL A 140 5.81 -17.87 10.76
CA VAL A 140 6.06 -17.54 9.36
C VAL A 140 4.74 -17.10 8.73
N PRO A 141 4.62 -15.84 8.32
CA PRO A 141 3.42 -15.33 7.66
C PRO A 141 3.14 -16.05 6.35
N GLY A 142 1.85 -16.17 6.03
CA GLY A 142 1.44 -16.71 4.74
C GLY A 142 1.84 -15.77 3.60
N HIS A 143 2.29 -16.36 2.49
CA HIS A 143 2.86 -15.62 1.36
C HIS A 143 2.62 -16.34 0.04
N ILE A 144 2.74 -15.59 -1.05
CA ILE A 144 2.66 -16.12 -2.41
C ILE A 144 4.06 -16.28 -2.96
N VAL A 145 4.34 -17.45 -3.52
CA VAL A 145 5.61 -17.77 -4.19
C VAL A 145 5.39 -18.00 -5.68
N LYS A 146 6.41 -17.65 -6.46
CA LYS A 146 6.52 -17.97 -7.87
C LYS A 146 7.69 -18.91 -8.09
N ARG A 147 7.49 -19.95 -8.87
CA ARG A 147 8.53 -20.83 -9.40
C ARG A 147 8.56 -20.77 -10.90
N THR A 148 9.73 -20.70 -11.50
CA THR A 148 9.91 -20.61 -12.95
C THR A 148 10.94 -21.62 -13.41
N GLY A 149 10.63 -22.37 -14.46
CA GLY A 149 11.51 -23.40 -15.01
C GLY A 149 11.47 -24.69 -14.19
N THR A 150 12.14 -25.71 -14.68
CA THR A 150 12.15 -27.06 -14.05
C THR A 150 13.09 -27.16 -12.86
N THR A 151 14.10 -26.30 -12.80
CA THR A 151 15.16 -26.31 -11.76
C THR A 151 15.13 -25.06 -10.88
N GLY A 152 14.22 -24.11 -11.16
CA GLY A 152 14.09 -22.86 -10.40
C GLY A 152 13.58 -23.10 -8.97
N GLY A 153 14.11 -22.34 -8.02
CA GLY A 153 13.58 -22.28 -6.65
C GLY A 153 12.34 -21.40 -6.54
N ASP A 154 11.68 -21.45 -5.40
CA ASP A 154 10.59 -20.55 -5.06
C ASP A 154 11.13 -19.15 -4.80
N VAL A 155 10.47 -18.15 -5.39
CA VAL A 155 10.75 -16.73 -5.20
C VAL A 155 9.53 -16.12 -4.52
N ASP A 156 9.73 -15.49 -3.37
CA ASP A 156 8.65 -14.79 -2.67
C ASP A 156 8.16 -13.59 -3.51
N LEU A 157 6.86 -13.56 -3.78
CA LEU A 157 6.22 -12.44 -4.46
C LEU A 157 5.71 -11.37 -3.50
N THR A 158 5.32 -11.80 -2.31
CA THR A 158 4.81 -10.92 -1.27
C THR A 158 5.78 -10.85 -0.10
N SER A 159 5.92 -9.65 0.48
CA SER A 159 6.76 -9.42 1.66
C SER A 159 6.17 -10.10 2.88
N LYS A 160 6.95 -10.94 3.54
CA LYS A 160 6.57 -11.62 4.80
C LYS A 160 6.57 -10.68 6.00
N THR A 161 7.18 -9.49 5.89
CA THR A 161 7.22 -8.50 6.96
C THR A 161 5.99 -7.60 6.99
N ASP A 162 5.45 -7.29 5.81
CA ASP A 162 4.40 -6.28 5.66
C ASP A 162 3.01 -6.92 5.55
N VAL A 163 2.95 -8.14 5.00
CA VAL A 163 1.71 -8.82 4.64
C VAL A 163 1.72 -10.25 5.16
N ASP A 164 0.63 -10.63 5.79
CA ASP A 164 0.35 -12.02 6.19
C ASP A 164 -0.90 -12.51 5.46
N ILE A 165 -0.70 -13.28 4.39
CA ILE A 165 -1.78 -13.81 3.58
C ILE A 165 -2.41 -15.00 4.29
N GLN A 166 -3.70 -14.92 4.58
CA GLN A 166 -4.45 -15.94 5.29
C GLN A 166 -5.07 -16.98 4.34
N SER A 167 -5.53 -16.54 3.18
CA SER A 167 -6.07 -17.42 2.15
C SER A 167 -5.84 -16.87 0.75
N VAL A 168 -5.62 -17.79 -0.18
CA VAL A 168 -5.65 -17.53 -1.63
C VAL A 168 -6.57 -18.58 -2.26
N GLU A 169 -7.56 -18.11 -2.95
CA GLU A 169 -8.55 -18.93 -3.65
C GLU A 169 -8.50 -18.61 -5.13
N MET A 170 -8.18 -19.59 -5.94
CA MET A 170 -8.16 -19.48 -7.39
C MET A 170 -9.25 -20.38 -7.98
N TYR A 171 -10.20 -19.77 -8.67
CA TYR A 171 -11.26 -20.46 -9.40
C TYR A 171 -10.91 -20.39 -10.88
N ILE A 172 -10.68 -21.52 -11.50
CA ILE A 172 -10.17 -21.59 -12.86
C ILE A 172 -11.22 -22.23 -13.76
N ASN A 173 -11.71 -21.45 -14.71
CA ASN A 173 -12.52 -21.94 -15.80
C ASN A 173 -11.57 -22.20 -16.98
N SER A 174 -11.20 -23.46 -17.18
CA SER A 174 -10.33 -23.88 -18.28
C SER A 174 -11.15 -24.71 -19.25
N PRO A 175 -11.72 -24.09 -20.28
CA PRO A 175 -12.50 -24.84 -21.31
C PRO A 175 -11.57 -25.82 -22.05
N GLN A 176 -12.17 -26.87 -22.59
CA GLN A 176 -11.44 -27.87 -23.38
C GLN A 176 -10.71 -27.21 -24.55
N PRO A 177 -9.49 -27.69 -24.89
CA PRO A 177 -8.79 -27.25 -26.10
C PRO A 177 -9.68 -27.41 -27.33
N GLY A 178 -9.69 -26.40 -28.21
CA GLY A 178 -10.52 -26.40 -29.42
C GLY A 178 -11.97 -25.95 -29.23
N SER A 179 -12.42 -25.62 -28.02
CA SER A 179 -13.79 -25.10 -27.77
C SER A 179 -13.99 -23.66 -28.23
N GLY A 180 -12.92 -22.93 -28.57
CA GLY A 180 -12.96 -21.49 -28.90
C GLY A 180 -13.24 -20.60 -27.72
N ALA A 181 -13.42 -21.11 -26.51
CA ALA A 181 -13.60 -20.33 -25.30
C ALA A 181 -12.27 -20.04 -24.63
N GLN A 182 -12.16 -18.85 -24.06
CA GLN A 182 -10.94 -18.43 -23.34
C GLN A 182 -10.97 -18.89 -21.89
N PRO A 183 -9.85 -19.43 -21.38
CA PRO A 183 -9.71 -19.67 -19.96
C PRO A 183 -9.81 -18.38 -19.16
N GLY A 184 -10.47 -18.46 -18.00
CA GLY A 184 -10.60 -17.37 -17.04
C GLY A 184 -10.23 -17.83 -15.65
N ILE A 185 -9.55 -16.95 -14.92
CA ILE A 185 -9.11 -17.19 -13.54
C ILE A 185 -9.71 -16.12 -12.67
N PHE A 186 -10.48 -16.51 -11.66
CA PHE A 186 -10.96 -15.63 -10.62
C PHE A 186 -10.10 -15.84 -9.38
N LEU A 187 -9.40 -14.80 -8.95
CA LEU A 187 -8.45 -14.81 -7.84
C LEU A 187 -9.01 -14.00 -6.68
N VAL A 188 -9.06 -14.62 -5.51
CA VAL A 188 -9.39 -13.96 -4.24
C VAL A 188 -8.24 -14.14 -3.28
N ILE A 189 -7.77 -13.05 -2.70
CA ILE A 189 -6.70 -13.01 -1.70
C ILE A 189 -7.26 -12.34 -0.45
N ARG A 190 -7.12 -12.98 0.70
CA ARG A 190 -7.44 -12.40 2.00
C ARG A 190 -6.25 -12.49 2.91
N GLY A 191 -6.04 -11.46 3.70
CA GLY A 191 -4.90 -11.42 4.61
C GLY A 191 -4.97 -10.31 5.62
N LYS A 192 -3.89 -10.19 6.34
CA LYS A 192 -3.66 -9.20 7.38
C LYS A 192 -2.42 -8.39 7.05
N ALA A 193 -2.50 -7.10 7.30
CA ALA A 193 -1.38 -6.18 7.16
C ALA A 193 -0.90 -5.75 8.55
N ASN A 194 0.38 -5.94 8.81
CA ASN A 194 1.02 -5.44 10.01
C ASN A 194 1.46 -4.00 9.76
N ILE A 195 0.64 -3.04 10.16
CA ILE A 195 0.87 -1.62 9.88
C ILE A 195 1.71 -0.97 10.98
N LEU A 196 1.46 -1.36 12.23
CA LEU A 196 2.17 -0.95 13.45
C LEU A 196 2.24 -2.14 14.40
N GLU A 197 3.15 -2.11 15.38
CA GLU A 197 3.41 -3.22 16.33
C GLU A 197 2.16 -3.81 17.01
N ASN A 198 1.04 -3.06 17.06
CA ASN A 198 -0.21 -3.50 17.70
C ASN A 198 -1.46 -3.24 16.83
N GLU A 199 -1.31 -2.83 15.57
CA GLU A 199 -2.43 -2.59 14.68
C GLU A 199 -2.39 -3.53 13.48
N VAL A 200 -3.31 -4.49 13.46
CA VAL A 200 -3.52 -5.39 12.33
C VAL A 200 -4.75 -4.92 11.55
N THR A 201 -4.60 -4.73 10.26
CA THR A 201 -5.70 -4.39 9.36
C THR A 201 -5.96 -5.57 8.42
N GLU A 202 -7.20 -6.03 8.36
CA GLU A 202 -7.60 -7.08 7.41
C GLU A 202 -7.84 -6.47 6.03
N PHE A 203 -7.45 -7.20 4.99
CA PHE A 203 -7.72 -6.83 3.61
C PHE A 203 -8.29 -8.01 2.83
N GLY A 204 -9.11 -7.68 1.83
CA GLY A 204 -9.60 -8.63 0.84
C GLY A 204 -9.47 -8.03 -0.55
N LEU A 205 -8.93 -8.80 -1.48
CA LEU A 205 -8.68 -8.39 -2.83
C LEU A 205 -9.18 -9.46 -3.78
N GLN A 206 -9.84 -9.04 -4.86
CA GLN A 206 -10.33 -9.95 -5.88
C GLN A 206 -10.05 -9.40 -7.28
N THR A 207 -9.70 -10.28 -8.20
CA THR A 207 -9.47 -9.92 -9.60
C THR A 207 -9.87 -11.05 -10.53
N PHE A 208 -10.27 -10.71 -11.75
CA PHE A 208 -10.54 -11.63 -12.82
C PHE A 208 -9.50 -11.48 -13.93
N ILE A 209 -8.95 -12.60 -14.36
CA ILE A 209 -7.90 -12.67 -15.37
C ILE A 209 -8.42 -13.51 -16.51
N SER A 210 -8.53 -12.92 -17.70
CA SER A 210 -8.83 -13.66 -18.93
C SER A 210 -7.55 -13.86 -19.72
N GLN A 211 -7.34 -15.06 -20.20
CA GLN A 211 -6.22 -15.38 -21.10
C GLN A 211 -6.33 -14.57 -22.38
N ARG A 212 -5.18 -14.09 -22.89
CA ARG A 212 -5.14 -13.31 -24.13
C ARG A 212 -4.93 -14.18 -25.37
N ILE A 213 -4.27 -15.32 -25.19
CA ILE A 213 -3.95 -16.25 -26.28
C ILE A 213 -5.02 -17.32 -26.30
N LEU A 214 -5.72 -17.48 -27.44
CA LEU A 214 -6.65 -18.58 -27.63
C LEU A 214 -5.90 -19.91 -27.59
N ASN A 215 -6.38 -20.86 -26.82
CA ASN A 215 -5.98 -22.26 -26.92
C ASN A 215 -6.58 -22.80 -28.22
N LEU A 216 -5.82 -22.70 -29.32
CA LEU A 216 -6.17 -23.32 -30.60
C LEU A 216 -5.76 -24.78 -30.60
#